data_3ee135021753bc13fcc1e18b3667b974
#
_entry.id   3ee135021753bc13fcc1e18b3667b974
#
_cell.length_a   1.000
_cell.length_b   1.000
_cell.length_c   1.000
_cell.angle_alpha   90.00
_cell.angle_beta   90.00
_cell.angle_gamma   90.00
#
_symmetry.space_group_name_H-M   'P 1'
#
loop_
_entity.id
_entity.type
_entity.pdbx_description
1 polymer ?
#
loop_
_entity_poly.entity_id
_entity_poly.type
_entity_poly.pdbx_seq_one_letter_code
_entity_poly.pdbx_strand_id
1 'polypeptide(L)'
;MKVYRFENDYDYKDLTFLNKEDVRLFSTFKGQKINLDWNEEIFGISEDKHTRGKLLDFDSRCYGATFIIKKKFEKLFIEEFSDIIETFPIKIKGISEEYIFINVTNVVTSINFNGLDLQESLAMMRSTNIRFNLEKIENETLFRDDKVSSNYYCTQKFIDFIEKNGINGLCFEEVGTAT
;
A
#
# COMPACT_ATOMS: atom_id res chain seq x y z
N MET A 1 -20.77 -0.87 0.89
CA MET A 1 -19.57 -1.70 1.19
C MET A 1 -18.50 -0.80 1.77
N LYS A 2 -17.78 -1.21 2.82
CA LYS A 2 -16.67 -0.43 3.41
C LYS A 2 -15.41 -0.54 2.56
N VAL A 3 -14.65 0.57 2.50
CA VAL A 3 -13.35 0.66 1.82
C VAL A 3 -12.30 1.13 2.82
N TYR A 4 -11.13 0.53 2.75
CA TYR A 4 -10.05 0.76 3.69
C TYR A 4 -8.79 1.22 2.97
N ARG A 5 -7.94 1.96 3.69
CA ARG A 5 -6.59 2.35 3.28
C ARG A 5 -5.57 1.66 4.18
N PHE A 6 -4.40 1.37 3.65
CA PHE A 6 -3.29 0.84 4.42
C PHE A 6 -2.69 1.93 5.30
N GLU A 7 -2.42 1.56 6.53
CA GLU A 7 -1.64 2.33 7.47
C GLU A 7 -0.57 1.43 8.09
N ASN A 8 0.50 2.03 8.57
CA ASN A 8 1.50 1.27 9.32
C ASN A 8 1.03 1.04 10.76
N ASP A 9 1.18 -0.18 11.23
CA ASP A 9 1.02 -0.46 12.66
C ASP A 9 2.11 0.27 13.46
N TYR A 10 1.70 1.09 14.40
CA TYR A 10 2.59 1.97 15.18
C TYR A 10 3.48 1.23 16.18
N ASP A 11 3.26 -0.04 16.43
CA ASP A 11 4.11 -0.86 17.30
C ASP A 11 5.44 -1.23 16.64
N TYR A 12 5.54 -1.06 15.32
CA TYR A 12 6.73 -1.40 14.54
C TYR A 12 7.46 -0.16 14.03
N LYS A 13 8.75 -0.33 13.76
CA LYS A 13 9.60 0.73 13.18
C LYS A 13 9.18 1.07 11.75
N ASP A 14 9.32 2.34 11.42
CA ASP A 14 9.07 2.84 10.07
C ASP A 14 10.29 2.70 9.17
N LEU A 15 10.04 2.71 7.87
CA LEU A 15 11.06 2.72 6.84
C LEU A 15 11.37 4.15 6.38
N THR A 16 12.54 4.32 5.79
CA THR A 16 12.92 5.53 5.06
C THR A 16 13.65 5.13 3.78
N PHE A 17 13.50 5.91 2.73
CA PHE A 17 14.32 5.75 1.54
C PHE A 17 15.77 6.13 1.84
N LEU A 18 16.72 5.35 1.30
CA LEU A 18 18.15 5.65 1.42
C LEU A 18 18.57 6.83 0.53
N ASN A 19 17.92 7.01 -0.62
CA ASN A 19 18.25 8.04 -1.59
C ASN A 19 17.02 8.84 -2.02
N LYS A 20 17.23 10.13 -2.35
CA LYS A 20 16.14 11.00 -2.85
C LYS A 20 15.66 10.62 -4.25
N GLU A 21 16.53 10.02 -5.05
CA GLU A 21 16.22 9.50 -6.39
C GLU A 21 15.18 8.39 -6.30
N ASP A 22 15.30 7.50 -5.31
CA ASP A 22 14.33 6.42 -5.08
C ASP A 22 12.95 6.98 -4.71
N VAL A 23 12.89 8.04 -3.88
CA VAL A 23 11.62 8.73 -3.57
C VAL A 23 10.94 9.22 -4.86
N ARG A 24 11.71 9.84 -5.76
CA ARG A 24 11.19 10.33 -7.03
C ARG A 24 10.72 9.19 -7.93
N LEU A 25 11.52 8.13 -8.02
CA LEU A 25 11.18 6.94 -8.80
C LEU A 25 9.86 6.34 -8.32
N PHE A 26 9.76 6.04 -7.04
CA PHE A 26 8.54 5.43 -6.47
C PHE A 26 7.30 6.32 -6.58
N SER A 27 7.46 7.65 -6.58
CA SER A 27 6.36 8.58 -6.81
C SER A 27 5.77 8.51 -8.22
N THR A 28 6.49 7.89 -9.16
CA THR A 28 5.99 7.67 -10.54
C THR A 28 5.17 6.39 -10.68
N PHE A 29 5.20 5.50 -9.70
CA PHE A 29 4.47 4.23 -9.75
C PHE A 29 2.99 4.43 -9.42
N LYS A 30 2.18 4.42 -10.48
CA LYS A 30 0.74 4.70 -10.43
C LYS A 30 -0.11 3.49 -10.83
N GLY A 31 0.46 2.28 -10.71
CA GLY A 31 -0.19 1.04 -11.10
C GLY A 31 0.17 0.54 -12.51
N GLN A 32 1.04 1.24 -13.25
CA GLN A 32 1.61 0.70 -14.47
C GLN A 32 2.60 -0.42 -14.16
N LYS A 33 2.78 -1.33 -15.11
CA LYS A 33 3.86 -2.33 -15.04
C LYS A 33 5.22 -1.65 -15.02
N ILE A 34 6.12 -2.17 -14.18
CA ILE A 34 7.45 -1.63 -13.99
C ILE A 34 8.43 -2.44 -14.87
N ASN A 35 9.16 -1.74 -15.74
CA ASN A 35 10.20 -2.34 -16.60
C ASN A 35 11.49 -1.54 -16.40
N LEU A 36 12.19 -1.82 -15.31
CA LEU A 36 13.43 -1.16 -14.91
C LEU A 36 14.45 -2.18 -14.44
N ASP A 37 15.74 -1.84 -14.57
CA ASP A 37 16.80 -2.47 -13.78
C ASP A 37 16.58 -2.14 -12.31
N TRP A 38 16.24 -3.17 -11.55
CA TRP A 38 15.79 -3.00 -10.17
C TRP A 38 16.97 -2.98 -9.19
N ASN A 39 17.13 -1.88 -8.46
CA ASN A 39 18.02 -1.85 -7.31
C ASN A 39 17.28 -2.36 -6.07
N GLU A 40 17.78 -3.41 -5.44
CA GLU A 40 17.16 -4.00 -4.25
C GLU A 40 17.39 -3.19 -2.98
N GLU A 41 18.49 -2.45 -2.87
CA GLU A 41 18.88 -1.68 -1.67
C GLU A 41 18.28 -0.26 -1.70
N ILE A 42 17.02 -0.15 -1.30
CA ILE A 42 16.23 1.09 -1.42
C ILE A 42 15.87 1.67 -0.05
N PHE A 43 15.64 0.81 0.95
CA PHE A 43 15.15 1.22 2.26
C PHE A 43 16.15 1.00 3.38
N GLY A 44 16.06 1.85 4.41
CA GLY A 44 16.62 1.67 5.73
C GLY A 44 15.55 1.83 6.80
N ILE A 45 15.92 1.54 8.04
CA ILE A 45 15.07 1.79 9.21
C ILE A 45 15.13 3.28 9.54
N SER A 46 13.97 3.90 9.75
CA SER A 46 13.90 5.28 10.23
C SER A 46 14.45 5.38 11.65
N GLU A 47 15.38 6.30 11.84
CA GLU A 47 15.96 6.61 13.17
C GLU A 47 15.24 7.77 13.88
N ASP A 48 14.06 8.17 13.39
CA ASP A 48 13.27 9.22 14.00
C ASP A 48 12.96 8.88 15.48
N LYS A 49 12.86 9.93 16.30
CA LYS A 49 12.53 9.79 17.73
C LYS A 49 11.22 9.05 17.98
N HIS A 50 10.28 9.16 17.05
CA HIS A 50 8.98 8.47 17.11
C HIS A 50 9.06 6.95 16.87
N THR A 51 10.20 6.45 16.38
CA THR A 51 10.43 5.00 16.18
C THR A 51 11.20 4.33 17.32
N ARG A 52 11.60 5.10 18.35
CA ARG A 52 12.37 4.58 19.47
C ARG A 52 11.54 3.58 20.28
N GLY A 53 12.08 2.39 20.53
CA GLY A 53 11.43 1.33 21.29
C GLY A 53 10.43 0.48 20.51
N LYS A 54 10.17 0.79 19.26
CA LYS A 54 9.30 0.00 18.39
C LYS A 54 10.00 -1.28 17.91
N LEU A 55 9.18 -2.28 17.57
CA LEU A 55 9.64 -3.59 17.10
C LEU A 55 10.23 -3.51 15.68
N LEU A 56 11.21 -4.38 15.40
CA LEU A 56 11.79 -4.55 14.05
C LEU A 56 11.17 -5.73 13.28
N ASP A 57 10.57 -6.67 13.98
CA ASP A 57 10.04 -7.90 13.38
C ASP A 57 8.64 -7.69 12.80
N PHE A 58 8.55 -6.81 11.82
CA PHE A 58 7.34 -6.62 11.01
C PHE A 58 7.38 -7.53 9.77
N ASP A 59 6.23 -8.06 9.39
CA ASP A 59 6.09 -8.81 8.14
C ASP A 59 5.79 -7.90 6.96
N SER A 60 5.15 -6.75 7.19
CA SER A 60 4.73 -5.81 6.13
C SER A 60 4.83 -4.36 6.57
N ARG A 61 5.06 -3.45 5.60
CA ARG A 61 5.06 -1.99 5.79
C ARG A 61 4.56 -1.30 4.53
N CYS A 62 3.98 -0.13 4.69
CA CYS A 62 3.74 0.79 3.60
C CYS A 62 4.50 2.09 3.83
N TYR A 63 5.01 2.70 2.75
CA TYR A 63 5.67 4.00 2.79
C TYR A 63 5.30 4.78 1.52
N GLY A 64 4.41 5.76 1.67
CA GLY A 64 3.82 6.44 0.52
C GLY A 64 3.11 5.45 -0.42
N ALA A 65 3.48 5.49 -1.70
CA ALA A 65 2.97 4.57 -2.72
C ALA A 65 3.67 3.20 -2.73
N THR A 66 4.33 2.81 -1.63
CA THR A 66 5.13 1.59 -1.55
C THR A 66 4.52 0.63 -0.55
N PHE A 67 4.26 -0.59 -0.98
CA PHE A 67 3.83 -1.69 -0.13
C PHE A 67 4.88 -2.79 -0.18
N ILE A 68 5.43 -3.17 0.97
CA ILE A 68 6.43 -4.23 1.08
C ILE A 68 5.99 -5.30 2.06
N ILE A 69 6.40 -6.54 1.79
CA ILE A 69 6.18 -7.68 2.68
C ILE A 69 7.44 -8.54 2.75
N LYS A 70 7.60 -9.33 3.81
CA LYS A 70 8.64 -10.36 3.88
C LYS A 70 8.49 -11.36 2.73
N LYS A 71 9.60 -11.72 2.11
CA LYS A 71 9.66 -12.64 0.95
C LYS A 71 9.02 -14.00 1.22
N LYS A 72 9.00 -14.46 2.46
CA LYS A 72 8.33 -15.73 2.84
C LYS A 72 6.84 -15.78 2.43
N PHE A 73 6.19 -14.62 2.25
CA PHE A 73 4.78 -14.51 1.81
C PHE A 73 4.62 -14.33 0.31
N GLU A 74 5.70 -14.18 -0.46
CA GLU A 74 5.62 -13.89 -1.90
C GLU A 74 4.75 -14.88 -2.66
N LYS A 75 4.99 -16.18 -2.44
CA LYS A 75 4.21 -17.23 -3.10
C LYS A 75 2.72 -17.12 -2.80
N LEU A 76 2.36 -16.85 -1.55
CA LEU A 76 0.98 -16.67 -1.11
C LEU A 76 0.30 -15.48 -1.83
N PHE A 77 1.02 -14.34 -1.97
CA PHE A 77 0.50 -13.17 -2.67
C PHE A 77 0.38 -13.41 -4.18
N ILE A 78 1.32 -14.12 -4.80
CA ILE A 78 1.24 -14.47 -6.22
C ILE A 78 0.07 -15.43 -6.46
N GLU A 79 -0.15 -16.43 -5.62
CA GLU A 79 -1.27 -17.37 -5.74
C GLU A 79 -2.63 -16.69 -5.68
N GLU A 80 -2.78 -15.64 -4.85
CA GLU A 80 -4.05 -14.95 -4.65
C GLU A 80 -4.25 -13.74 -5.58
N PHE A 81 -3.17 -13.02 -5.94
CA PHE A 81 -3.26 -11.70 -6.57
C PHE A 81 -2.46 -11.56 -7.85
N SER A 82 -1.97 -12.63 -8.52
CA SER A 82 -1.08 -12.58 -9.68
C SER A 82 -1.54 -11.66 -10.81
N ASP A 83 -2.85 -11.52 -10.99
CA ASP A 83 -3.43 -10.72 -12.07
C ASP A 83 -3.39 -9.21 -11.80
N ILE A 84 -3.20 -8.83 -10.53
CA ILE A 84 -3.33 -7.44 -10.06
C ILE A 84 -2.08 -6.91 -9.36
N ILE A 85 -1.00 -7.69 -9.27
CA ILE A 85 0.25 -7.26 -8.67
C ILE A 85 1.47 -7.64 -9.51
N GLU A 86 2.57 -6.93 -9.28
CA GLU A 86 3.94 -7.35 -9.61
C GLU A 86 4.76 -7.35 -8.33
N THR A 87 5.76 -8.25 -8.25
CA THR A 87 6.65 -8.35 -7.10
C THR A 87 8.10 -8.08 -7.51
N PHE A 88 8.83 -7.35 -6.66
CA PHE A 88 10.23 -7.01 -6.90
C PHE A 88 11.03 -7.24 -5.61
N PRO A 89 12.22 -7.85 -5.68
CA PRO A 89 13.03 -8.07 -4.49
C PRO A 89 13.47 -6.75 -3.86
N ILE A 90 13.45 -6.69 -2.52
CA ILE A 90 13.91 -5.54 -1.75
C ILE A 90 14.77 -5.99 -0.58
N LYS A 91 15.81 -5.21 -0.31
CA LYS A 91 16.64 -5.30 0.90
C LYS A 91 16.44 -4.04 1.73
N ILE A 92 16.30 -4.24 3.03
CA ILE A 92 16.24 -3.15 4.00
C ILE A 92 17.59 -3.10 4.72
N LYS A 93 18.30 -1.99 4.61
CA LYS A 93 19.60 -1.81 5.27
C LYS A 93 19.47 -2.04 6.77
N GLY A 94 20.27 -2.93 7.31
CA GLY A 94 20.28 -3.27 8.74
C GLY A 94 19.30 -4.39 9.13
N ILE A 95 18.58 -4.97 8.17
CA ILE A 95 17.73 -6.15 8.35
C ILE A 95 18.27 -7.30 7.48
N SER A 96 18.37 -8.51 8.05
CA SER A 96 18.87 -9.70 7.35
C SER A 96 17.80 -10.41 6.52
N GLU A 97 16.52 -10.20 6.87
CA GLU A 97 15.40 -10.80 6.18
C GLU A 97 15.20 -10.17 4.78
N GLU A 98 14.82 -11.00 3.83
CA GLU A 98 14.46 -10.57 2.49
C GLU A 98 13.00 -10.11 2.45
N TYR A 99 12.78 -9.03 1.70
CA TYR A 99 11.46 -8.45 1.45
C TYR A 99 11.18 -8.38 -0.05
N ILE A 100 9.93 -8.14 -0.39
CA ILE A 100 9.49 -7.78 -1.73
C ILE A 100 8.68 -6.50 -1.69
N PHE A 101 8.84 -5.67 -2.71
CA PHE A 101 7.93 -4.59 -3.05
C PHE A 101 6.78 -5.17 -3.87
N ILE A 102 5.56 -4.82 -3.52
CA ILE A 102 4.35 -5.17 -4.25
C ILE A 102 3.86 -3.93 -4.99
N ASN A 103 3.94 -3.96 -6.32
CA ASN A 103 3.30 -2.98 -7.17
C ASN A 103 1.88 -3.44 -7.49
N VAL A 104 0.88 -2.76 -6.96
CA VAL A 104 -0.52 -3.02 -7.29
C VAL A 104 -0.81 -2.39 -8.64
N THR A 105 -1.12 -3.22 -9.63
CA THR A 105 -1.39 -2.82 -11.02
C THR A 105 -2.88 -2.68 -11.33
N ASN A 106 -3.74 -3.07 -10.41
CA ASN A 106 -5.19 -2.90 -10.53
C ASN A 106 -5.57 -1.44 -10.28
N VAL A 107 -5.85 -0.71 -11.35
CA VAL A 107 -6.24 0.70 -11.31
C VAL A 107 -7.68 0.84 -11.81
N VAL A 108 -8.56 1.33 -10.95
CA VAL A 108 -9.99 1.48 -11.23
C VAL A 108 -10.46 2.91 -10.97
N THR A 109 -11.47 3.35 -11.72
CA THR A 109 -12.13 4.65 -11.46
C THR A 109 -13.12 4.47 -10.31
N SER A 110 -12.57 4.41 -9.11
CA SER A 110 -13.31 3.99 -7.91
C SER A 110 -13.97 5.14 -7.16
N ILE A 111 -13.32 6.32 -7.12
CA ILE A 111 -13.80 7.46 -6.31
C ILE A 111 -14.82 8.28 -7.09
N ASN A 112 -15.94 8.56 -6.44
CA ASN A 112 -17.01 9.36 -7.02
C ASN A 112 -16.86 10.85 -6.64
N PHE A 113 -16.36 11.64 -7.59
CA PHE A 113 -16.24 13.10 -7.48
C PHE A 113 -17.42 13.85 -8.08
N ASN A 114 -18.47 13.16 -8.54
CA ASN A 114 -19.60 13.81 -9.19
C ASN A 114 -20.29 14.84 -8.30
N GLY A 115 -20.52 16.03 -8.84
CA GLY A 115 -21.17 17.15 -8.14
C GLY A 115 -20.28 17.88 -7.14
N LEU A 116 -18.98 17.56 -7.09
CA LEU A 116 -18.00 18.24 -6.23
C LEU A 116 -17.15 19.21 -7.04
N ASP A 117 -16.90 20.38 -6.48
CA ASP A 117 -15.83 21.27 -6.95
C ASP A 117 -14.45 20.78 -6.46
N LEU A 118 -13.37 21.51 -6.83
CA LEU A 118 -12.02 21.15 -6.44
C LEU A 118 -11.80 21.17 -4.92
N GLN A 119 -12.37 22.17 -4.22
CA GLN A 119 -12.19 22.31 -2.77
C GLN A 119 -12.94 21.22 -2.02
N GLU A 120 -14.14 20.91 -2.43
CA GLU A 120 -14.97 19.83 -1.90
C GLU A 120 -14.30 18.46 -2.15
N SER A 121 -13.74 18.24 -3.33
CA SER A 121 -13.01 17.02 -3.68
C SER A 121 -11.77 16.85 -2.78
N LEU A 122 -10.99 17.90 -2.57
CA LEU A 122 -9.84 17.88 -1.67
C LEU A 122 -10.25 17.67 -0.20
N ALA A 123 -11.35 18.27 0.24
CA ALA A 123 -11.88 18.08 1.59
C ALA A 123 -12.34 16.62 1.79
N MET A 124 -13.06 16.04 0.82
CA MET A 124 -13.46 14.64 0.85
C MET A 124 -12.24 13.70 0.94
N MET A 125 -11.21 13.93 0.14
CA MET A 125 -10.00 13.10 0.14
C MET A 125 -9.18 13.17 1.44
N ARG A 126 -9.36 14.21 2.23
CA ARG A 126 -8.72 14.38 3.56
C ARG A 126 -9.57 13.84 4.70
N SER A 127 -10.78 13.43 4.41
CA SER A 127 -11.71 12.88 5.40
C SER A 127 -11.70 11.35 5.39
N THR A 128 -12.41 10.76 6.32
CA THR A 128 -12.73 9.32 6.35
C THR A 128 -14.11 9.03 5.72
N ASN A 129 -14.59 9.91 4.84
CA ASN A 129 -15.90 9.81 4.20
C ASN A 129 -15.79 9.88 2.67
N ILE A 130 -14.81 9.19 2.12
CA ILE A 130 -14.65 9.10 0.66
C ILE A 130 -15.82 8.31 0.07
N ARG A 131 -16.42 8.85 -0.99
CA ARG A 131 -17.49 8.18 -1.72
C ARG A 131 -16.91 7.32 -2.83
N PHE A 132 -17.20 6.03 -2.81
CA PHE A 132 -16.76 5.09 -3.83
C PHE A 132 -17.94 4.61 -4.67
N ASN A 133 -17.68 4.24 -5.94
CA ASN A 133 -18.64 3.63 -6.84
C ASN A 133 -18.69 2.12 -6.61
N LEU A 134 -19.79 1.60 -6.09
CA LEU A 134 -19.94 0.17 -5.79
C LEU A 134 -19.74 -0.71 -7.04
N GLU A 135 -20.38 -0.36 -8.15
CA GLU A 135 -20.28 -1.09 -9.42
C GLU A 135 -18.84 -1.27 -9.93
N LYS A 136 -17.94 -0.38 -9.52
CA LYS A 136 -16.52 -0.41 -9.93
C LYS A 136 -15.64 -1.23 -9.01
N ILE A 137 -16.06 -1.46 -7.76
CA ILE A 137 -15.22 -2.09 -6.76
C ILE A 137 -15.85 -3.27 -6.03
N GLU A 138 -17.08 -3.67 -6.35
CA GLU A 138 -17.77 -4.77 -5.65
C GLU A 138 -17.02 -6.12 -5.71
N ASN A 139 -16.24 -6.32 -6.78
CA ASN A 139 -15.44 -7.53 -6.97
C ASN A 139 -13.95 -7.32 -6.61
N GLU A 140 -13.54 -6.09 -6.31
CA GLU A 140 -12.16 -5.76 -6.03
C GLU A 140 -11.76 -6.17 -4.62
N THR A 141 -10.52 -6.60 -4.48
CA THR A 141 -9.91 -6.94 -3.19
C THR A 141 -8.86 -5.90 -2.81
N LEU A 142 -7.99 -5.56 -3.77
CA LEU A 142 -6.88 -4.64 -3.64
C LEU A 142 -6.78 -3.81 -4.92
N PHE A 143 -6.74 -2.47 -4.81
CA PHE A 143 -6.77 -1.58 -5.96
C PHE A 143 -6.17 -0.20 -5.68
N ARG A 144 -5.94 0.56 -6.75
CA ARG A 144 -5.66 1.99 -6.75
C ARG A 144 -6.79 2.74 -7.46
N ASP A 145 -7.00 3.98 -7.11
CA ASP A 145 -7.88 4.87 -7.89
C ASP A 145 -7.09 5.55 -9.01
N ASP A 146 -7.69 5.72 -10.19
CA ASP A 146 -7.05 6.30 -11.37
C ASP A 146 -6.66 7.79 -11.19
N LYS A 147 -7.36 8.53 -10.33
CA LYS A 147 -7.08 9.93 -10.01
C LYS A 147 -6.21 10.09 -8.76
N VAL A 148 -6.21 9.10 -7.86
CA VAL A 148 -5.48 9.11 -6.58
C VAL A 148 -4.62 7.86 -6.46
N SER A 149 -3.82 7.59 -7.48
CA SER A 149 -3.06 6.36 -7.66
C SER A 149 -1.89 6.16 -6.67
N SER A 150 -1.57 7.15 -5.86
CA SER A 150 -0.57 7.04 -4.79
C SER A 150 -1.05 6.27 -3.56
N ASN A 151 -2.36 6.05 -3.43
CA ASN A 151 -2.93 5.32 -2.32
C ASN A 151 -3.27 3.89 -2.72
N TYR A 152 -3.14 2.97 -1.78
CA TYR A 152 -3.67 1.62 -1.88
C TYR A 152 -4.99 1.55 -1.13
N TYR A 153 -6.01 1.05 -1.81
CA TYR A 153 -7.33 0.80 -1.23
C TYR A 153 -7.61 -0.70 -1.23
N CYS A 154 -8.37 -1.14 -0.26
CA CYS A 154 -8.80 -2.53 -0.20
C CYS A 154 -10.21 -2.66 0.37
N THR A 155 -10.78 -3.84 0.17
CA THR A 155 -12.03 -4.26 0.79
C THR A 155 -11.77 -5.18 1.98
N GLN A 156 -12.82 -5.57 2.70
CA GLN A 156 -12.70 -6.51 3.82
C GLN A 156 -12.02 -7.84 3.41
N LYS A 157 -12.19 -8.27 2.16
CA LYS A 157 -11.54 -9.49 1.64
C LYS A 157 -10.01 -9.47 1.79
N PHE A 158 -9.36 -8.32 1.58
CA PHE A 158 -7.91 -8.20 1.76
C PHE A 158 -7.51 -8.23 3.23
N ILE A 159 -8.29 -7.58 4.09
CA ILE A 159 -8.06 -7.59 5.55
C ILE A 159 -8.14 -9.03 6.06
N ASP A 160 -9.20 -9.75 5.71
CA ASP A 160 -9.40 -11.15 6.08
C ASP A 160 -8.24 -12.04 5.59
N PHE A 161 -7.70 -11.75 4.39
CA PHE A 161 -6.52 -12.45 3.86
C PHE A 161 -5.27 -12.18 4.71
N ILE A 162 -4.99 -10.93 5.06
CA ILE A 162 -3.84 -10.54 5.91
C ILE A 162 -3.95 -11.19 7.30
N GLU A 163 -5.11 -11.10 7.94
CA GLU A 163 -5.37 -11.66 9.26
C GLU A 163 -5.30 -13.19 9.27
N LYS A 164 -5.93 -13.86 8.31
CA LYS A 164 -5.90 -15.31 8.17
C LYS A 164 -4.49 -15.88 8.05
N ASN A 165 -3.58 -15.11 7.43
CA ASN A 165 -2.20 -15.54 7.21
C ASN A 165 -1.23 -15.00 8.28
N GLY A 166 -1.74 -14.32 9.31
CA GLY A 166 -0.96 -13.83 10.44
C GLY A 166 0.12 -12.81 10.04
N ILE A 167 -0.12 -12.01 9.00
CA ILE A 167 0.82 -11.01 8.48
C ILE A 167 0.71 -9.75 9.34
N ASN A 168 1.76 -9.41 10.08
CA ASN A 168 1.80 -8.24 10.94
C ASN A 168 2.42 -7.00 10.26
N GLY A 169 2.31 -5.84 10.93
CA GLY A 169 2.98 -4.60 10.52
C GLY A 169 2.08 -3.60 9.81
N LEU A 170 0.90 -4.00 9.34
CA LEU A 170 -0.13 -3.11 8.80
C LEU A 170 -1.33 -3.02 9.73
N CYS A 171 -2.00 -1.89 9.68
CA CYS A 171 -3.38 -1.71 10.09
C CYS A 171 -4.20 -1.09 8.94
N PHE A 172 -5.51 -1.02 9.11
CA PHE A 172 -6.41 -0.61 8.04
C PHE A 172 -7.37 0.45 8.58
N GLU A 173 -7.35 1.63 7.94
CA GLU A 173 -8.26 2.71 8.25
C GLU A 173 -9.47 2.66 7.33
N GLU A 174 -10.68 2.62 7.88
CA GLU A 174 -11.90 2.81 7.09
C GLU A 174 -11.93 4.24 6.56
N VAL A 175 -11.85 4.42 5.25
CA VAL A 175 -11.78 5.74 4.61
C VAL A 175 -13.03 6.13 3.87
N GLY A 176 -13.99 5.23 3.74
CA GLY A 176 -15.26 5.54 3.10
C GLY A 176 -16.11 4.32 2.79
N THR A 177 -17.19 4.58 2.05
CA THR A 177 -18.17 3.57 1.66
C THR A 177 -18.45 3.62 0.17
N ALA A 178 -18.75 2.45 -0.40
CA ALA A 178 -19.22 2.31 -1.76
C ALA A 178 -20.75 2.09 -1.76
N THR A 179 -21.44 2.89 -2.56
CA THR A 179 -22.89 2.87 -2.78
C THR A 179 -23.20 2.87 -4.26
#